data_7c22bbbb9645e7f6af3f06838f1e40ca
#
_entry.id   7c22bbbb9645e7f6af3f06838f1e40ca
#
_cell.length_a   1.000
_cell.length_b   1.000
_cell.length_c   1.000
_cell.angle_alpha   90.00
_cell.angle_beta   90.00
_cell.angle_gamma   90.00
#
_symmetry.space_group_name_H-M   'P 1'
#
loop_
_entity.id
_entity.type
_entity.pdbx_description
1 polymer ?
#
loop_
_entity_poly.entity_id
_entity_poly.type
_entity_poly.pdbx_seq_one_letter_code
_entity_poly.pdbx_strand_id
1 'polypeptide(L)'
;MFWPIVACVLLPWLLVYLGLHVVQRGIIFIDIAMAQMAALGICVAVLFRLELESWTTFGIALAFTLAGAGIFSVTGKRTSQIPQEAVIGIAYVVAAAAAVLLLSRAAEGDEEIKNMLVGNILLVTPREVWERFALFAAVGIFHFVLRRSFLLVSFDREGAYQKGLRVRYWDFLFYAVFGLVVTSFVRIAGVLLVFSYLIVPAVCGINLAQRTVNRLLIGWFIALLGGIAGLFLSYWWDLPSGAAIVCTFGALLILISLFALWQQHRVRSVAIQD
;
A
#
# COMPACT_ATOMS: atom_id res chain seq x y z
N MET A 1 -1.97 16.31 -18.29
CA MET A 1 -2.90 15.17 -18.02
C MET A 1 -2.36 13.82 -18.48
N PHE A 2 -1.53 13.71 -19.53
CA PHE A 2 -1.08 12.40 -20.05
C PHE A 2 -0.30 11.57 -18.99
N TRP A 3 0.74 12.12 -18.38
CA TRP A 3 1.57 11.40 -17.41
C TRP A 3 0.85 11.02 -16.11
N PRO A 4 0.00 11.88 -15.52
CA PRO A 4 -0.89 11.49 -14.42
C PRO A 4 -1.79 10.30 -14.74
N ILE A 5 -2.38 10.24 -15.95
CA ILE A 5 -3.18 9.10 -16.38
C ILE A 5 -2.32 7.83 -16.49
N VAL A 6 -1.13 7.94 -17.10
CA VAL A 6 -0.19 6.81 -17.18
C VAL A 6 0.19 6.30 -15.79
N ALA A 7 0.43 7.20 -14.82
CA ALA A 7 0.69 6.82 -13.44
C ALA A 7 -0.52 6.08 -12.83
N CYS A 8 -1.75 6.58 -13.01
CA CYS A 8 -2.97 5.92 -12.55
C CYS A 8 -3.19 4.53 -13.19
N VAL A 9 -2.67 4.28 -14.38
CA VAL A 9 -2.71 2.95 -15.03
C VAL A 9 -1.62 2.04 -14.48
N LEU A 10 -0.42 2.56 -14.21
CA LEU A 10 0.72 1.76 -13.74
C LEU A 10 0.62 1.38 -12.26
N LEU A 11 0.12 2.29 -11.41
CA LEU A 11 -0.02 2.08 -9.96
C LEU A 11 -0.78 0.79 -9.60
N PRO A 12 -1.92 0.47 -10.23
CA PRO A 12 -2.70 -0.70 -9.86
C PRO A 12 -1.98 -2.04 -10.05
N TRP A 13 -1.11 -2.15 -11.03
CA TRP A 13 -0.53 -3.44 -11.43
C TRP A 13 0.13 -4.18 -10.28
N LEU A 14 0.94 -3.47 -9.51
CA LEU A 14 1.66 -4.05 -8.39
C LEU A 14 0.92 -3.84 -7.06
N LEU A 15 0.33 -2.66 -6.85
CA LEU A 15 -0.31 -2.33 -5.57
C LEU A 15 -1.50 -3.24 -5.27
N VAL A 16 -2.39 -3.50 -6.23
CA VAL A 16 -3.53 -4.42 -6.03
C VAL A 16 -3.06 -5.84 -5.73
N TYR A 17 -2.01 -6.31 -6.42
CA TYR A 17 -1.42 -7.62 -6.14
C TYR A 17 -0.85 -7.68 -4.72
N LEU A 18 -0.06 -6.70 -4.31
CA LEU A 18 0.48 -6.61 -2.95
C LEU A 18 -0.64 -6.46 -1.91
N GLY A 19 -1.69 -5.70 -2.24
CA GLY A 19 -2.87 -5.51 -1.40
C GLY A 19 -3.60 -6.81 -1.11
N LEU A 20 -3.78 -7.68 -2.11
CA LEU A 20 -4.35 -9.02 -1.87
C LEU A 20 -3.51 -9.82 -0.87
N HIS A 21 -2.18 -9.76 -0.96
CA HIS A 21 -1.30 -10.42 0.01
C HIS A 21 -1.44 -9.82 1.42
N VAL A 22 -1.49 -8.49 1.52
CA VAL A 22 -1.62 -7.75 2.79
C VAL A 22 -2.95 -8.08 3.48
N VAL A 23 -4.07 -8.03 2.75
CA VAL A 23 -5.39 -8.35 3.30
C VAL A 23 -5.48 -9.82 3.73
N GLN A 24 -4.94 -10.75 2.93
CA GLN A 24 -4.94 -12.18 3.27
C GLN A 24 -4.06 -12.51 4.50
N ARG A 25 -3.02 -11.74 4.73
CA ARG A 25 -2.16 -11.86 5.92
C ARG A 25 -2.79 -11.24 7.18
N GLY A 26 -3.87 -10.44 7.05
CA GLY A 26 -4.49 -9.72 8.15
C GLY A 26 -3.61 -8.61 8.73
N ILE A 27 -2.85 -7.90 7.90
CA ILE A 27 -1.91 -6.85 8.28
C ILE A 27 -2.18 -5.56 7.49
N ILE A 28 -3.44 -5.11 7.50
CA ILE A 28 -3.93 -4.03 6.63
C ILE A 28 -3.15 -2.73 6.83
N PHE A 29 -2.76 -2.40 8.06
CA PHE A 29 -2.06 -1.14 8.38
C PHE A 29 -0.55 -1.15 8.13
N ILE A 30 0.02 -2.23 7.57
CA ILE A 30 1.47 -2.31 7.31
C ILE A 30 1.96 -1.24 6.34
N ASP A 31 1.13 -0.87 5.38
CA ASP A 31 1.42 0.16 4.39
C ASP A 31 1.66 1.51 5.06
N ILE A 32 0.70 1.95 5.88
CA ILE A 32 0.79 3.23 6.59
C ILE A 32 1.98 3.23 7.56
N ALA A 33 2.24 2.11 8.24
CA ALA A 33 3.37 2.00 9.15
C ALA A 33 4.71 2.07 8.41
N MET A 34 4.85 1.37 7.28
CA MET A 34 6.05 1.43 6.44
C MET A 34 6.27 2.82 5.84
N ALA A 35 5.20 3.46 5.38
CA ALA A 35 5.24 4.83 4.89
C ALA A 35 5.71 5.82 5.98
N GLN A 36 5.22 5.64 7.21
CA GLN A 36 5.61 6.50 8.33
C GLN A 36 7.05 6.25 8.77
N MET A 37 7.54 5.01 8.69
CA MET A 37 8.95 4.72 8.92
C MET A 37 9.85 5.34 7.84
N ALA A 38 9.43 5.31 6.57
CA ALA A 38 10.13 6.02 5.51
C ALA A 38 10.17 7.54 5.77
N ALA A 39 9.03 8.12 6.16
CA ALA A 39 8.91 9.54 6.52
C ALA A 39 9.84 9.91 7.67
N LEU A 40 9.89 9.09 8.73
CA LEU A 40 10.83 9.28 9.83
C LEU A 40 12.30 9.27 9.35
N GLY A 41 12.64 8.36 8.44
CA GLY A 41 13.97 8.33 7.81
C GLY A 41 14.28 9.60 7.03
N ILE A 42 13.30 10.16 6.30
CA ILE A 42 13.44 11.45 5.61
C ILE A 42 13.63 12.59 6.63
N CYS A 43 12.85 12.62 7.72
CA CYS A 43 13.01 13.62 8.78
C CYS A 43 14.43 13.60 9.38
N VAL A 44 14.99 12.40 9.56
CA VAL A 44 16.39 12.26 10.01
C VAL A 44 17.36 12.83 8.97
N ALA A 45 17.14 12.58 7.68
CA ALA A 45 17.99 13.13 6.61
C ALA A 45 17.94 14.68 6.58
N VAL A 46 16.73 15.26 6.74
CA VAL A 46 16.53 16.72 6.84
C VAL A 46 17.29 17.31 8.04
N LEU A 47 17.30 16.62 9.18
CA LEU A 47 18.06 17.06 10.36
C LEU A 47 19.56 17.14 10.06
N PHE A 48 20.09 16.26 9.21
CA PHE A 48 21.47 16.30 8.72
C PHE A 48 21.68 17.24 7.52
N ARG A 49 20.67 18.06 7.16
CA ARG A 49 20.69 19.01 6.04
C ARG A 49 20.96 18.34 4.68
N LEU A 50 20.53 17.09 4.50
CA LEU A 50 20.62 16.40 3.23
C LEU A 50 19.48 16.86 2.30
N GLU A 51 19.77 16.92 1.01
CA GLU A 51 18.77 17.23 0.00
C GLU A 51 17.68 16.13 -0.04
N LEU A 52 16.42 16.55 -0.07
CA LEU A 52 15.25 15.63 -0.04
C LEU A 52 15.24 14.66 -1.22
N GLU A 53 15.66 15.11 -2.39
CA GLU A 53 15.67 14.28 -3.61
C GLU A 53 16.95 13.46 -3.80
N SER A 54 17.88 13.51 -2.84
CA SER A 54 19.14 12.79 -2.95
C SER A 54 18.98 11.28 -2.77
N TRP A 55 19.85 10.50 -3.41
CA TRP A 55 19.93 9.06 -3.20
C TRP A 55 20.28 8.69 -1.74
N THR A 56 21.01 9.57 -1.05
CA THR A 56 21.35 9.41 0.37
C THR A 56 20.10 9.46 1.25
N THR A 57 19.24 10.45 1.03
CA THR A 57 17.94 10.57 1.72
C THR A 57 17.05 9.37 1.45
N PHE A 58 16.98 8.92 0.19
CA PHE A 58 16.26 7.70 -0.16
C PHE A 58 16.84 6.46 0.57
N GLY A 59 18.15 6.33 0.62
CA GLY A 59 18.83 5.24 1.33
C GLY A 59 18.53 5.22 2.82
N ILE A 60 18.50 6.38 3.48
CA ILE A 60 18.13 6.51 4.90
C ILE A 60 16.65 6.12 5.10
N ALA A 61 15.73 6.65 4.30
CA ALA A 61 14.33 6.29 4.35
C ALA A 61 14.11 4.78 4.19
N LEU A 62 14.79 4.17 3.22
CA LEU A 62 14.75 2.73 2.98
C LEU A 62 15.33 1.94 4.17
N ALA A 63 16.41 2.40 4.79
CA ALA A 63 16.99 1.74 5.97
C ALA A 63 16.00 1.70 7.15
N PHE A 64 15.28 2.80 7.42
CA PHE A 64 14.20 2.84 8.42
C PHE A 64 13.06 1.89 8.07
N THR A 65 12.67 1.83 6.81
CA THR A 65 11.63 0.90 6.33
C THR A 65 12.07 -0.55 6.45
N LEU A 66 13.32 -0.88 6.14
CA LEU A 66 13.88 -2.22 6.32
C LEU A 66 13.98 -2.62 7.80
N ALA A 67 14.29 -1.67 8.69
CA ALA A 67 14.22 -1.91 10.14
C ALA A 67 12.77 -2.28 10.56
N GLY A 68 11.76 -1.59 10.04
CA GLY A 68 10.35 -1.94 10.21
C GLY A 68 10.03 -3.34 9.69
N ALA A 69 10.50 -3.68 8.49
CA ALA A 69 10.34 -5.02 7.92
C ALA A 69 10.93 -6.10 8.83
N GLY A 70 12.09 -5.85 9.41
CA GLY A 70 12.72 -6.73 10.41
C GLY A 70 11.84 -6.93 11.65
N ILE A 71 11.36 -5.83 12.25
CA ILE A 71 10.49 -5.86 13.42
C ILE A 71 9.22 -6.67 13.11
N PHE A 72 8.53 -6.37 12.00
CA PHE A 72 7.27 -7.02 11.65
C PHE A 72 7.44 -8.51 11.30
N SER A 73 8.58 -8.91 10.71
CA SER A 73 8.86 -10.32 10.41
C SER A 73 9.10 -11.17 11.65
N VAL A 74 9.67 -10.58 12.70
CA VAL A 74 9.93 -11.29 13.98
C VAL A 74 8.69 -11.35 14.86
N THR A 75 7.83 -10.34 14.84
CA THR A 75 6.63 -10.25 15.67
C THR A 75 5.46 -11.10 15.17
N GLY A 76 5.42 -11.42 13.88
CA GLY A 76 4.40 -12.28 13.26
C GLY A 76 4.47 -13.75 13.67
N LYS A 77 4.60 -14.06 14.96
CA LYS A 77 4.71 -15.44 15.47
C LYS A 77 3.33 -16.10 15.58
N ARG A 78 3.25 -17.39 15.23
CA ARG A 78 2.05 -18.26 15.39
C ARG A 78 1.53 -18.30 16.84
N THR A 79 2.42 -18.23 17.82
CA THR A 79 2.12 -18.36 19.26
C THR A 79 2.06 -17.01 19.98
N SER A 80 2.06 -15.88 19.27
CA SER A 80 1.99 -14.56 19.91
C SER A 80 0.58 -14.29 20.44
N GLN A 81 0.48 -13.88 21.69
CA GLN A 81 -0.78 -13.38 22.27
C GLN A 81 -1.16 -12.00 21.75
N ILE A 82 -0.19 -11.28 21.20
CA ILE A 82 -0.41 -9.92 20.64
C ILE A 82 -0.62 -10.05 19.14
N PRO A 83 -1.74 -9.54 18.59
CA PRO A 83 -1.96 -9.48 17.16
C PRO A 83 -0.84 -8.70 16.46
N GLN A 84 -0.37 -9.17 15.33
CA GLN A 84 0.69 -8.49 14.57
C GLN A 84 0.29 -7.07 14.19
N GLU A 85 -0.98 -6.83 13.93
CA GLU A 85 -1.52 -5.52 13.59
C GLU A 85 -1.40 -4.50 14.73
N ALA A 86 -1.46 -4.96 15.99
CA ALA A 86 -1.21 -4.07 17.14
C ALA A 86 0.26 -3.59 17.17
N VAL A 87 1.22 -4.46 16.85
CA VAL A 87 2.64 -4.08 16.77
C VAL A 87 2.87 -3.11 15.61
N ILE A 88 2.24 -3.34 14.47
CA ILE A 88 2.28 -2.45 13.30
C ILE A 88 1.71 -1.07 13.67
N GLY A 89 0.55 -1.03 14.35
CA GLY A 89 -0.07 0.21 14.81
C GLY A 89 0.80 0.99 15.80
N ILE A 90 1.44 0.30 16.75
CA ILE A 90 2.38 0.94 17.70
C ILE A 90 3.58 1.51 16.94
N ALA A 91 4.17 0.76 16.02
CA ALA A 91 5.30 1.23 15.20
C ALA A 91 4.93 2.47 14.39
N TYR A 92 3.73 2.50 13.80
CA TYR A 92 3.18 3.67 13.11
C TYR A 92 3.13 4.90 14.02
N VAL A 93 2.48 4.77 15.19
CA VAL A 93 2.30 5.91 16.11
C VAL A 93 3.64 6.42 16.62
N VAL A 94 4.56 5.51 16.96
CA VAL A 94 5.90 5.89 17.46
C VAL A 94 6.69 6.59 16.37
N ALA A 95 6.67 6.07 15.13
CA ALA A 95 7.36 6.70 13.99
C ALA A 95 6.78 8.08 13.68
N ALA A 96 5.44 8.22 13.71
CA ALA A 96 4.76 9.50 13.51
C ALA A 96 5.13 10.52 14.57
N ALA A 97 5.07 10.13 15.86
CA ALA A 97 5.44 11.00 16.97
C ALA A 97 6.91 11.42 16.91
N ALA A 98 7.82 10.48 16.57
CA ALA A 98 9.23 10.79 16.40
C ALA A 98 9.48 11.77 15.25
N ALA A 99 8.79 11.60 14.10
CA ALA A 99 8.88 12.52 12.98
C ALA A 99 8.43 13.95 13.39
N VAL A 100 7.29 14.08 14.09
CA VAL A 100 6.81 15.37 14.60
C VAL A 100 7.83 16.01 15.55
N LEU A 101 8.42 15.23 16.47
CA LEU A 101 9.44 15.73 17.38
C LEU A 101 10.71 16.23 16.68
N LEU A 102 11.13 15.55 15.61
CA LEU A 102 12.29 15.97 14.81
C LEU A 102 11.98 17.24 14.00
N LEU A 103 10.81 17.30 13.37
CA LEU A 103 10.41 18.41 12.51
C LEU A 103 9.96 19.66 13.30
N SER A 104 9.57 19.53 14.57
CA SER A 104 9.25 20.69 15.43
C SER A 104 10.43 21.66 15.62
N ARG A 105 11.64 21.22 15.26
CA ARG A 105 12.86 22.04 15.26
C ARG A 105 13.26 22.54 13.85
N ALA A 106 12.52 22.15 12.81
CA ALA A 106 12.76 22.57 11.43
C ALA A 106 11.77 23.69 11.04
N ALA A 107 12.24 24.74 10.39
CA ALA A 107 11.44 25.93 10.09
C ALA A 107 10.27 25.67 9.10
N GLU A 108 10.34 24.59 8.29
CA GLU A 108 9.37 24.24 7.25
C GLU A 108 8.70 22.87 7.47
N GLY A 109 8.77 22.36 8.69
CA GLY A 109 8.36 20.97 9.00
C GLY A 109 6.89 20.63 8.72
N ASP A 110 5.97 21.58 8.94
CA ASP A 110 4.53 21.35 8.78
C ASP A 110 4.11 21.16 7.32
N GLU A 111 4.73 21.92 6.40
CA GLU A 111 4.45 21.82 4.97
C GLU A 111 4.96 20.50 4.38
N GLU A 112 6.13 20.06 4.84
CA GLU A 112 6.73 18.80 4.42
C GLU A 112 5.87 17.59 4.85
N ILE A 113 5.37 17.57 6.08
CA ILE A 113 4.45 16.53 6.58
C ILE A 113 3.17 16.49 5.72
N LYS A 114 2.60 17.66 5.42
CA LYS A 114 1.39 17.75 4.60
C LYS A 114 1.60 17.19 3.19
N ASN A 115 2.72 17.53 2.56
CA ASN A 115 3.06 17.07 1.22
C ASN A 115 3.26 15.54 1.18
N MET A 116 3.90 14.96 2.19
CA MET A 116 4.05 13.51 2.32
C MET A 116 2.73 12.77 2.49
N LEU A 117 1.76 13.35 3.20
CA LEU A 117 0.47 12.70 3.43
C LEU A 117 -0.43 12.72 2.19
N VAL A 118 -0.53 13.87 1.54
CA VAL A 118 -1.51 14.10 0.47
C VAL A 118 -0.95 13.73 -0.90
N GLY A 119 0.34 14.00 -1.15
CA GLY A 119 0.97 13.83 -2.46
C GLY A 119 0.32 14.69 -3.55
N ASN A 120 0.90 14.71 -4.74
CA ASN A 120 0.31 15.36 -5.89
C ASN A 120 0.64 14.61 -7.20
N ILE A 121 -0.18 13.65 -7.56
CA ILE A 121 0.01 12.84 -8.77
C ILE A 121 -0.11 13.66 -10.07
N LEU A 122 -0.73 14.85 -10.02
CA LEU A 122 -0.85 15.71 -11.19
C LEU A 122 0.49 16.30 -11.64
N LEU A 123 1.45 16.43 -10.73
CA LEU A 123 2.78 17.00 -11.00
C LEU A 123 3.81 15.94 -11.41
N VAL A 124 3.41 14.67 -11.53
CA VAL A 124 4.33 13.56 -11.88
C VAL A 124 5.02 13.80 -13.23
N THR A 125 6.34 13.64 -13.23
CA THR A 125 7.18 13.80 -14.41
C THR A 125 7.32 12.50 -15.22
N PRO A 126 7.64 12.58 -16.54
CA PRO A 126 7.91 11.39 -17.34
C PRO A 126 9.01 10.50 -16.75
N ARG A 127 10.06 11.11 -16.23
CA ARG A 127 11.20 10.41 -15.63
C ARG A 127 10.77 9.59 -14.42
N GLU A 128 9.99 10.19 -13.51
CA GLU A 128 9.46 9.50 -12.34
C GLU A 128 8.58 8.31 -12.72
N VAL A 129 7.72 8.46 -13.74
CA VAL A 129 6.88 7.36 -14.24
C VAL A 129 7.73 6.19 -14.71
N TRP A 130 8.79 6.44 -15.50
CA TRP A 130 9.67 5.38 -16.00
C TRP A 130 10.50 4.72 -14.90
N GLU A 131 11.00 5.50 -13.94
CA GLU A 131 11.73 4.98 -12.77
C GLU A 131 10.83 4.03 -11.94
N ARG A 132 9.56 4.41 -11.72
CA ARG A 132 8.59 3.56 -11.00
C ARG A 132 8.18 2.33 -11.82
N PHE A 133 8.03 2.49 -13.13
CA PHE A 133 7.76 1.34 -14.00
C PHE A 133 8.90 0.32 -13.95
N ALA A 134 10.15 0.76 -14.01
CA ALA A 134 11.31 -0.13 -13.90
C ALA A 134 11.34 -0.85 -12.53
N LEU A 135 11.10 -0.12 -11.44
CA LEU A 135 10.99 -0.71 -10.11
C LEU A 135 9.86 -1.75 -10.05
N PHE A 136 8.68 -1.42 -10.57
CA PHE A 136 7.53 -2.33 -10.58
C PHE A 136 7.77 -3.58 -11.40
N ALA A 137 8.40 -3.43 -12.56
CA ALA A 137 8.79 -4.57 -13.39
C ALA A 137 9.77 -5.47 -12.64
N ALA A 138 10.79 -4.90 -11.98
CA ALA A 138 11.76 -5.67 -11.20
C ALA A 138 11.11 -6.40 -10.03
N VAL A 139 10.26 -5.71 -9.25
CA VAL A 139 9.52 -6.30 -8.12
C VAL A 139 8.51 -7.35 -8.62
N GLY A 140 7.80 -7.06 -9.70
CA GLY A 140 6.85 -7.99 -10.32
C GLY A 140 7.51 -9.27 -10.79
N ILE A 141 8.67 -9.18 -11.47
CA ILE A 141 9.48 -10.33 -11.89
C ILE A 141 9.94 -11.12 -10.66
N PHE A 142 10.46 -10.44 -9.64
CA PHE A 142 10.90 -11.06 -8.40
C PHE A 142 9.77 -11.85 -7.73
N HIS A 143 8.59 -11.24 -7.58
CA HIS A 143 7.41 -11.91 -7.02
C HIS A 143 6.91 -13.05 -7.93
N PHE A 144 6.95 -12.88 -9.24
CA PHE A 144 6.54 -13.93 -10.19
C PHE A 144 7.45 -15.16 -10.11
N VAL A 145 8.76 -14.97 -10.03
CA VAL A 145 9.74 -16.08 -9.88
C VAL A 145 9.51 -16.83 -8.56
N LEU A 146 9.27 -16.10 -7.48
CA LEU A 146 9.09 -16.64 -6.13
C LEU A 146 7.61 -16.86 -5.74
N ARG A 147 6.69 -16.75 -6.70
CA ARG A 147 5.24 -16.74 -6.47
C ARG A 147 4.71 -17.92 -5.64
N ARG A 148 5.27 -19.11 -5.82
CA ARG A 148 4.81 -20.32 -5.10
C ARG A 148 4.97 -20.15 -3.59
N SER A 149 6.09 -19.62 -3.15
CA SER A 149 6.37 -19.41 -1.72
C SER A 149 5.60 -18.23 -1.17
N PHE A 150 5.54 -17.11 -1.90
CA PHE A 150 4.76 -15.95 -1.46
C PHE A 150 3.27 -16.23 -1.34
N LEU A 151 2.68 -16.92 -2.34
CA LEU A 151 1.28 -17.33 -2.28
C LEU A 151 1.03 -18.30 -1.13
N LEU A 152 1.89 -19.32 -0.95
CA LEU A 152 1.73 -20.28 0.12
C LEU A 152 1.78 -19.61 1.50
N VAL A 153 2.78 -18.74 1.75
CA VAL A 153 2.91 -18.04 3.04
C VAL A 153 1.76 -17.07 3.30
N SER A 154 1.17 -16.48 2.25
CA SER A 154 0.09 -15.48 2.41
C SER A 154 -1.31 -16.10 2.49
N PHE A 155 -1.57 -17.18 1.76
CA PHE A 155 -2.92 -17.78 1.65
C PHE A 155 -3.08 -19.07 2.46
N ASP A 156 -1.99 -19.80 2.75
CA ASP A 156 -1.95 -21.04 3.52
C ASP A 156 -0.69 -21.09 4.40
N ARG A 157 -0.71 -20.26 5.44
CA ARG A 157 0.44 -20.10 6.36
C ARG A 157 0.76 -21.42 7.09
N GLU A 158 -0.27 -22.20 7.42
CA GLU A 158 -0.12 -23.49 8.07
C GLU A 158 0.56 -24.52 7.15
N GLY A 159 0.09 -24.61 5.90
CA GLY A 159 0.73 -25.44 4.88
C GLY A 159 2.16 -25.04 4.58
N ALA A 160 2.50 -23.74 4.72
CA ALA A 160 3.88 -23.28 4.59
C ALA A 160 4.78 -23.84 5.72
N TYR A 161 4.31 -23.85 6.97
CA TYR A 161 5.03 -24.46 8.09
C TYR A 161 5.19 -25.97 7.91
N GLN A 162 4.12 -26.67 7.49
CA GLN A 162 4.15 -28.13 7.26
C GLN A 162 5.15 -28.52 6.17
N LYS A 163 5.31 -27.67 5.14
CA LYS A 163 6.31 -27.87 4.07
C LYS A 163 7.73 -27.43 4.46
N GLY A 164 7.96 -27.07 5.72
CA GLY A 164 9.29 -26.69 6.23
C GLY A 164 9.80 -25.33 5.76
N LEU A 165 8.91 -24.45 5.23
CA LEU A 165 9.32 -23.11 4.83
C LEU A 165 9.68 -22.26 6.05
N ARG A 166 10.77 -21.52 5.97
CA ARG A 166 11.15 -20.51 6.96
C ARG A 166 10.24 -19.27 6.82
N VAL A 167 9.02 -19.36 7.34
CA VAL A 167 7.97 -18.33 7.17
C VAL A 167 8.47 -16.93 7.53
N ARG A 168 9.27 -16.76 8.60
CA ARG A 168 9.87 -15.47 8.99
C ARG A 168 10.77 -14.87 7.91
N TYR A 169 11.55 -15.69 7.23
CA TYR A 169 12.38 -15.24 6.12
C TYR A 169 11.54 -14.73 4.96
N TRP A 170 10.48 -15.46 4.61
CA TRP A 170 9.54 -15.05 3.55
C TRP A 170 8.72 -13.82 3.93
N ASP A 171 8.36 -13.70 5.22
CA ASP A 171 7.72 -12.49 5.73
C ASP A 171 8.66 -11.28 5.64
N PHE A 172 9.92 -11.41 6.11
CA PHE A 172 10.91 -10.35 5.98
C PHE A 172 11.10 -9.92 4.53
N LEU A 173 11.27 -10.89 3.64
CA LEU A 173 11.50 -10.63 2.22
C LEU A 173 10.30 -9.91 1.58
N PHE A 174 9.08 -10.35 1.93
CA PHE A 174 7.85 -9.67 1.49
C PHE A 174 7.81 -8.24 2.01
N TYR A 175 8.03 -8.02 3.31
CA TYR A 175 7.97 -6.69 3.91
C TYR A 175 9.09 -5.77 3.42
N ALA A 176 10.28 -6.28 3.17
CA ALA A 176 11.39 -5.51 2.62
C ALA A 176 11.08 -5.00 1.21
N VAL A 177 10.59 -5.88 0.34
CA VAL A 177 10.20 -5.50 -1.03
C VAL A 177 8.97 -4.60 -1.03
N PHE A 178 8.00 -4.90 -0.19
CA PHE A 178 6.81 -4.07 0.03
C PHE A 178 7.20 -2.66 0.51
N GLY A 179 8.09 -2.56 1.50
CA GLY A 179 8.61 -1.30 2.01
C GLY A 179 9.37 -0.50 0.95
N LEU A 180 10.16 -1.16 0.09
CA LEU A 180 10.82 -0.52 -1.05
C LEU A 180 9.80 0.12 -2.00
N VAL A 181 8.71 -0.59 -2.32
CA VAL A 181 7.62 -0.09 -3.16
C VAL A 181 6.95 1.12 -2.49
N VAL A 182 6.53 0.98 -1.23
CA VAL A 182 5.87 2.05 -0.47
C VAL A 182 6.76 3.29 -0.36
N THR A 183 8.02 3.14 0.07
CA THR A 183 8.97 4.26 0.18
C THR A 183 9.16 5.00 -1.15
N SER A 184 9.16 4.26 -2.25
CA SER A 184 9.32 4.83 -3.59
C SER A 184 8.09 5.62 -4.05
N PHE A 185 6.89 5.23 -3.60
CA PHE A 185 5.61 5.80 -4.05
C PHE A 185 5.09 6.93 -3.19
N VAL A 186 5.28 6.83 -1.88
CA VAL A 186 4.79 7.83 -0.92
C VAL A 186 5.25 9.25 -1.26
N ARG A 187 6.47 9.40 -1.77
CA ARG A 187 7.01 10.70 -2.18
C ARG A 187 6.24 11.38 -3.33
N ILE A 188 5.59 10.60 -4.21
CA ILE A 188 4.89 11.12 -5.39
C ILE A 188 3.38 11.14 -5.15
N ALA A 189 2.84 10.03 -4.69
CA ALA A 189 1.41 9.83 -4.58
C ALA A 189 0.85 10.17 -3.18
N GLY A 190 1.72 10.29 -2.17
CA GLY A 190 1.33 10.43 -0.77
C GLY A 190 0.84 9.12 -0.14
N VAL A 191 0.90 9.07 1.19
CA VAL A 191 0.54 7.87 1.97
C VAL A 191 -0.90 7.45 1.73
N LEU A 192 -1.85 8.40 1.76
CA LEU A 192 -3.28 8.12 1.64
C LEU A 192 -3.64 7.48 0.30
N LEU A 193 -3.04 7.97 -0.79
CA LEU A 193 -3.32 7.46 -2.13
C LEU A 193 -2.74 6.06 -2.32
N VAL A 194 -1.51 5.80 -1.87
CA VAL A 194 -0.88 4.47 -1.94
C VAL A 194 -1.71 3.45 -1.17
N PHE A 195 -2.10 3.76 0.07
CA PHE A 195 -2.96 2.93 0.90
C PHE A 195 -4.29 2.60 0.19
N SER A 196 -4.93 3.61 -0.39
CA SER A 196 -6.21 3.42 -1.06
C SER A 196 -6.11 2.53 -2.30
N TYR A 197 -5.08 2.68 -3.13
CA TYR A 197 -4.82 1.80 -4.28
C TYR A 197 -4.50 0.36 -3.87
N LEU A 198 -3.89 0.19 -2.71
CA LEU A 198 -3.50 -1.11 -2.21
C LEU A 198 -4.71 -1.86 -1.61
N ILE A 199 -5.46 -1.22 -0.74
CA ILE A 199 -6.49 -1.89 0.08
C ILE A 199 -7.85 -1.92 -0.61
N VAL A 200 -8.36 -0.78 -1.10
CA VAL A 200 -9.74 -0.71 -1.57
C VAL A 200 -10.02 -1.64 -2.75
N PRO A 201 -9.21 -1.65 -3.83
CA PRO A 201 -9.43 -2.55 -4.95
C PRO A 201 -9.28 -4.03 -4.57
N ALA A 202 -8.33 -4.34 -3.65
CA ALA A 202 -8.14 -5.71 -3.17
C ALA A 202 -9.36 -6.20 -2.38
N VAL A 203 -9.91 -5.38 -1.48
CA VAL A 203 -11.13 -5.69 -0.73
C VAL A 203 -12.33 -5.86 -1.65
N CYS A 204 -12.50 -4.98 -2.64
CA CYS A 204 -13.55 -5.11 -3.64
C CYS A 204 -13.42 -6.42 -4.43
N GLY A 205 -12.21 -6.78 -4.87
CA GLY A 205 -11.95 -8.04 -5.55
C GLY A 205 -12.26 -9.28 -4.69
N ILE A 206 -11.96 -9.22 -3.39
CA ILE A 206 -12.27 -10.29 -2.43
C ILE A 206 -13.80 -10.43 -2.25
N ASN A 207 -14.53 -9.32 -2.16
CA ASN A 207 -15.98 -9.34 -2.00
C ASN A 207 -16.73 -9.89 -3.22
N LEU A 208 -16.17 -9.68 -4.43
CA LEU A 208 -16.86 -10.04 -5.68
C LEU A 208 -16.41 -11.38 -6.28
N ALA A 209 -15.27 -11.95 -5.85
CA ALA A 209 -14.75 -13.19 -6.42
C ALA A 209 -14.14 -14.12 -5.40
N GLN A 210 -14.16 -15.45 -5.73
CA GLN A 210 -13.57 -16.49 -4.89
C GLN A 210 -12.14 -16.86 -5.35
N ARG A 211 -11.90 -16.88 -6.67
CA ARG A 211 -10.60 -17.26 -7.24
C ARG A 211 -9.64 -16.08 -7.21
N THR A 212 -8.39 -16.29 -6.77
CA THR A 212 -7.36 -15.25 -6.65
C THR A 212 -7.13 -14.47 -7.95
N VAL A 213 -7.15 -15.14 -9.09
CA VAL A 213 -7.00 -14.48 -10.40
C VAL A 213 -8.15 -13.52 -10.67
N ASN A 214 -9.40 -13.93 -10.40
CA ASN A 214 -10.57 -13.07 -10.59
C ASN A 214 -10.55 -11.89 -9.61
N ARG A 215 -10.11 -12.10 -8.35
CA ARG A 215 -9.91 -11.03 -7.37
C ARG A 215 -8.95 -9.98 -7.89
N LEU A 216 -7.84 -10.42 -8.47
CA LEU A 216 -6.83 -9.54 -9.05
C LEU A 216 -7.35 -8.75 -10.26
N LEU A 217 -8.03 -9.41 -11.19
CA LEU A 217 -8.60 -8.76 -12.38
C LEU A 217 -9.67 -7.73 -12.02
N ILE A 218 -10.58 -8.07 -11.11
CA ILE A 218 -11.60 -7.15 -10.61
C ILE A 218 -10.95 -5.99 -9.85
N GLY A 219 -9.97 -6.28 -8.98
CA GLY A 219 -9.22 -5.25 -8.27
C GLY A 219 -8.53 -4.28 -9.23
N TRP A 220 -7.86 -4.77 -10.28
CA TRP A 220 -7.25 -3.92 -11.30
C TRP A 220 -8.28 -3.05 -12.02
N PHE A 221 -9.41 -3.62 -12.40
CA PHE A 221 -10.47 -2.86 -13.07
C PHE A 221 -11.01 -1.73 -12.17
N ILE A 222 -11.27 -2.02 -10.88
CA ILE A 222 -11.74 -1.04 -9.91
C ILE A 222 -10.68 0.03 -9.64
N ALA A 223 -9.43 -0.37 -9.55
CA ALA A 223 -8.32 0.56 -9.35
C ALA A 223 -8.14 1.52 -10.52
N LEU A 224 -8.25 1.02 -11.75
CA LEU A 224 -8.22 1.85 -12.97
C LEU A 224 -9.42 2.81 -13.01
N LEU A 225 -10.63 2.28 -12.78
CA LEU A 225 -11.85 3.08 -12.80
C LEU A 225 -11.82 4.18 -11.74
N GLY A 226 -11.51 3.84 -10.48
CA GLY A 226 -11.45 4.79 -9.37
C GLY A 226 -10.34 5.82 -9.52
N GLY A 227 -9.16 5.39 -9.99
CA GLY A 227 -8.04 6.29 -10.22
C GLY A 227 -8.31 7.30 -11.32
N ILE A 228 -8.81 6.84 -12.46
CA ILE A 228 -9.13 7.72 -13.59
C ILE A 228 -10.31 8.64 -13.24
N ALA A 229 -11.39 8.12 -12.67
CA ALA A 229 -12.55 8.92 -12.27
C ALA A 229 -12.18 9.98 -11.24
N GLY A 230 -11.41 9.60 -10.20
CA GLY A 230 -10.96 10.54 -9.17
C GLY A 230 -10.00 11.61 -9.71
N LEU A 231 -9.15 11.26 -10.68
CA LEU A 231 -8.26 12.21 -11.36
C LEU A 231 -9.07 13.23 -12.16
N PHE A 232 -10.10 12.80 -12.91
CA PHE A 232 -10.99 13.73 -13.63
C PHE A 232 -11.78 14.60 -12.68
N LEU A 233 -12.28 14.07 -11.56
CA LEU A 233 -12.96 14.84 -10.52
C LEU A 233 -12.06 15.93 -9.95
N SER A 234 -10.81 15.58 -9.62
CA SER A 234 -9.78 16.51 -9.18
C SER A 234 -9.57 17.66 -10.17
N TYR A 235 -9.46 17.32 -11.45
CA TYR A 235 -9.22 18.29 -12.51
C TYR A 235 -10.39 19.25 -12.73
N TRP A 236 -11.63 18.75 -12.73
CA TRP A 236 -12.81 19.61 -12.97
C TRP A 236 -13.17 20.50 -11.79
N TRP A 237 -12.89 20.07 -10.57
CA TRP A 237 -13.28 20.79 -9.36
C TRP A 237 -12.09 21.43 -8.64
N ASP A 238 -10.92 21.42 -9.25
CA ASP A 238 -9.67 21.95 -8.68
C ASP A 238 -9.39 21.44 -7.27
N LEU A 239 -9.55 20.11 -7.07
CA LEU A 239 -9.36 19.44 -5.79
C LEU A 239 -7.97 18.82 -5.71
N PRO A 240 -7.41 18.63 -4.50
CA PRO A 240 -6.19 17.85 -4.30
C PRO A 240 -6.34 16.43 -4.86
N SER A 241 -5.50 16.04 -5.83
CA SER A 241 -5.67 14.84 -6.62
C SER A 241 -5.66 13.55 -5.78
N GLY A 242 -4.77 13.46 -4.80
CA GLY A 242 -4.74 12.33 -3.87
C GLY A 242 -6.06 12.15 -3.13
N ALA A 243 -6.56 13.22 -2.53
CA ALA A 243 -7.81 13.19 -1.76
C ALA A 243 -9.04 12.86 -2.64
N ALA A 244 -9.12 13.43 -3.85
CA ALA A 244 -10.20 13.18 -4.79
C ALA A 244 -10.25 11.69 -5.19
N ILE A 245 -9.11 11.07 -5.50
CA ILE A 245 -9.03 9.65 -5.84
C ILE A 245 -9.39 8.78 -4.63
N VAL A 246 -8.92 9.10 -3.43
CA VAL A 246 -9.24 8.38 -2.19
C VAL A 246 -10.74 8.39 -1.91
N CYS A 247 -11.39 9.56 -2.01
CA CYS A 247 -12.83 9.69 -1.84
C CYS A 247 -13.61 8.89 -2.90
N THR A 248 -13.13 8.89 -4.15
CA THR A 248 -13.72 8.08 -5.23
C THR A 248 -13.63 6.60 -4.94
N PHE A 249 -12.49 6.11 -4.43
CA PHE A 249 -12.36 4.73 -3.97
C PHE A 249 -13.30 4.40 -2.82
N GLY A 250 -13.44 5.30 -1.85
CA GLY A 250 -14.40 5.14 -0.74
C GLY A 250 -15.83 4.99 -1.24
N ALA A 251 -16.26 5.84 -2.17
CA ALA A 251 -17.57 5.76 -2.79
C ALA A 251 -17.78 4.44 -3.55
N LEU A 252 -16.79 4.01 -4.35
CA LEU A 252 -16.85 2.73 -5.06
C LEU A 252 -16.94 1.53 -4.10
N LEU A 253 -16.17 1.56 -3.00
CA LEU A 253 -16.21 0.49 -1.99
C LEU A 253 -17.61 0.39 -1.36
N ILE A 254 -18.23 1.51 -1.00
CA ILE A 254 -19.59 1.55 -0.44
C ILE A 254 -20.59 0.96 -1.44
N LEU A 255 -20.56 1.40 -2.70
CA LEU A 255 -21.46 0.92 -3.75
C LEU A 255 -21.32 -0.59 -3.98
N ILE A 256 -20.09 -1.08 -4.08
CA ILE A 256 -19.79 -2.50 -4.28
C ILE A 256 -20.22 -3.34 -3.06
N SER A 257 -19.99 -2.84 -1.84
CA SER A 257 -20.39 -3.54 -0.63
C SER A 257 -21.92 -3.64 -0.50
N LEU A 258 -22.63 -2.56 -0.80
CA LEU A 258 -24.09 -2.56 -0.84
C LEU A 258 -24.65 -3.54 -1.90
N PHE A 259 -24.05 -3.56 -3.08
CA PHE A 259 -24.41 -4.50 -4.15
C PHE A 259 -24.16 -5.96 -3.73
N ALA A 260 -23.02 -6.26 -3.11
CA ALA A 260 -22.72 -7.60 -2.61
C ALA A 260 -23.71 -8.06 -1.54
N LEU A 261 -24.07 -7.19 -0.59
CA LEU A 261 -25.10 -7.47 0.42
C LEU A 261 -26.47 -7.74 -0.21
N TRP A 262 -26.87 -6.94 -1.19
CA TRP A 262 -28.13 -7.12 -1.90
C TRP A 262 -28.19 -8.48 -2.65
N GLN A 263 -27.11 -8.88 -3.30
CA GLN A 263 -27.01 -10.19 -3.94
C GLN A 263 -27.16 -11.34 -2.91
N GLN A 264 -26.49 -11.24 -1.75
CA GLN A 264 -26.59 -12.26 -0.71
C GLN A 264 -28.03 -12.39 -0.16
N HIS A 265 -28.74 -11.27 0.02
CA HIS A 265 -30.13 -11.28 0.44
C HIS A 265 -31.05 -11.94 -0.60
N ARG A 266 -30.84 -11.67 -1.89
CA ARG A 266 -31.63 -12.32 -2.96
C ARG A 266 -31.44 -13.84 -2.98
N VAL A 267 -30.20 -14.31 -2.87
CA VAL A 267 -29.92 -15.76 -2.88
C VAL A 267 -30.55 -16.44 -1.67
N ARG A 268 -30.51 -15.82 -0.48
CA ARG A 268 -31.16 -16.36 0.72
C ARG A 268 -32.68 -16.39 0.62
N SER A 269 -33.31 -15.38 0.04
CA SER A 269 -34.77 -15.33 -0.11
C SER A 269 -35.32 -16.38 -1.09
N VAL A 270 -34.54 -16.74 -2.12
CA VAL A 270 -34.90 -17.83 -3.06
C VAL A 270 -34.76 -19.20 -2.40
N ALA A 271 -33.65 -19.42 -1.62
CA ALA A 271 -33.43 -20.70 -0.93
C ALA A 271 -34.37 -21.00 0.24
N ILE A 272 -35.22 -20.06 0.66
CA ILE A 272 -36.27 -20.27 1.70
C ILE A 272 -37.63 -20.57 1.05
N GLN A 273 -37.78 -20.36 -0.26
CA GLN A 273 -39.02 -20.60 -1.00
C GLN A 273 -39.08 -21.99 -1.68
N ASP A 274 -37.92 -22.68 -1.76
CA ASP A 274 -37.80 -24.09 -2.18
C ASP A 274 -37.69 -25.02 -0.92
#